data_4404d1d7db7da15f7203b7c758ef7728
#
_entry.id   4404d1d7db7da15f7203b7c758ef7728
#
_cell.length_a   1.000
_cell.length_b   1.000
_cell.length_c   1.000
_cell.angle_alpha   90.00
_cell.angle_beta   90.00
_cell.angle_gamma   90.00
#
_symmetry.space_group_name_H-M   'P 1'
#
loop_
_entity.id
_entity.type
_entity.pdbx_description
1 polymer ?
#
loop_
_entity_poly.entity_id
_entity_poly.type
_entity_poly.pdbx_seq_one_letter_code
_entity_poly.pdbx_strand_id
1 'polypeptide(L)'
;MKGFNAPSGSAHEDIDFNNYTMRQRARMLYMAAPIATSAIKTNRTNVVGVGLRLKSRIDREVLGLSPDQAERWQKETEREFSLWASNKRACDATGMNNFYGLQQLALISWLLSGDCIGLIKQYETTRLLPYSLRVHLIESDRIATPNNYGAGTTLYYTTGKNSETGNTIYDGVEVDKNGMVVAYHIRSNYPYELGAPVTEWARVLAYQQSTGLPNVLHVIDTERPDQYRGVSY
;
A
#
# COMPACT_ATOMS: atom_id res chain seq x y z
N MET A 1 -0.15 42.94 0.84
CA MET A 1 0.86 42.44 1.79
C MET A 1 2.21 42.46 1.11
N LYS A 2 3.10 43.35 1.48
CA LYS A 2 4.49 43.35 1.01
C LYS A 2 5.22 42.20 1.73
N GLY A 3 5.77 41.25 0.97
CA GLY A 3 6.66 40.23 1.51
C GLY A 3 6.11 38.79 1.64
N PHE A 4 4.86 38.53 1.27
CA PHE A 4 4.39 37.13 1.16
C PHE A 4 4.86 36.55 -0.16
N ASN A 5 5.88 35.72 -0.11
CA ASN A 5 6.35 34.90 -1.23
C ASN A 5 6.08 33.45 -0.85
N ALA A 6 5.16 32.80 -1.55
CA ALA A 6 4.86 31.38 -1.39
C ALA A 6 5.47 30.61 -2.58
N PRO A 7 6.68 30.07 -2.45
CA PRO A 7 7.24 29.20 -3.48
C PRO A 7 6.34 27.96 -3.62
N SER A 8 6.08 27.55 -4.84
CA SER A 8 5.39 26.31 -5.15
C SER A 8 6.37 25.33 -5.78
N GLY A 9 6.50 24.16 -5.20
CA GLY A 9 7.26 23.04 -5.74
C GLY A 9 6.40 22.06 -6.53
N SER A 10 7.02 21.04 -7.11
CA SER A 10 6.33 19.87 -7.63
C SER A 10 5.62 19.09 -6.50
N ALA A 11 4.71 18.18 -6.87
CA ALA A 11 4.01 17.38 -5.87
C ALA A 11 4.98 16.63 -4.93
N HIS A 12 6.05 16.02 -5.48
CA HIS A 12 7.01 15.28 -4.69
C HIS A 12 7.88 16.20 -3.80
N GLU A 13 8.22 17.41 -4.24
CA GLU A 13 8.99 18.37 -3.42
C GLU A 13 8.19 18.83 -2.21
N ASP A 14 6.91 19.15 -2.40
CA ASP A 14 6.04 19.63 -1.33
C ASP A 14 5.63 18.49 -0.37
N ILE A 15 5.41 17.29 -0.88
CA ILE A 15 4.87 16.15 -0.13
C ILE A 15 5.99 15.29 0.45
N ASP A 16 6.84 14.71 -0.40
CA ASP A 16 7.79 13.68 0.04
C ASP A 16 8.81 14.23 1.04
N PHE A 17 9.22 15.48 0.86
CA PHE A 17 10.13 16.17 1.77
C PHE A 17 9.55 16.29 3.19
N ASN A 18 8.24 16.46 3.31
CA ASN A 18 7.55 16.65 4.57
C ASN A 18 6.96 15.36 5.15
N ASN A 19 6.81 14.31 4.35
CA ASN A 19 6.10 13.08 4.71
C ASN A 19 6.61 12.45 6.00
N TYR A 20 7.93 12.36 6.18
CA TYR A 20 8.51 11.79 7.38
C TYR A 20 8.01 12.51 8.65
N THR A 21 8.09 13.83 8.66
CA THR A 21 7.65 14.66 9.81
C THR A 21 6.14 14.56 10.03
N MET A 22 5.36 14.59 8.95
CA MET A 22 3.90 14.50 9.01
C MET A 22 3.45 13.16 9.57
N ARG A 23 3.99 12.04 9.07
CA ARG A 23 3.69 10.69 9.57
C ARG A 23 4.02 10.50 11.02
N GLN A 24 5.17 10.99 11.49
CA GLN A 24 5.53 10.94 12.91
C GLN A 24 4.55 11.72 13.78
N ARG A 25 4.22 12.94 13.38
CA ARG A 25 3.25 13.79 14.11
C ARG A 25 1.87 13.16 14.14
N ALA A 26 1.38 12.64 13.03
CA ALA A 26 0.09 11.96 12.94
C ALA A 26 0.03 10.74 13.88
N ARG A 27 1.08 9.90 13.91
CA ARG A 27 1.15 8.75 14.82
C ARG A 27 1.24 9.16 16.29
N MET A 28 2.04 10.18 16.62
CA MET A 28 2.09 10.71 17.97
C MET A 28 0.73 11.25 18.42
N LEU A 29 0.06 12.02 17.57
CA LEU A 29 -1.27 12.54 17.85
C LEU A 29 -2.28 11.42 18.05
N TYR A 30 -2.26 10.40 17.18
CA TYR A 30 -3.12 9.23 17.30
C TYR A 30 -2.91 8.47 18.62
N MET A 31 -1.66 8.33 19.10
CA MET A 31 -1.35 7.64 20.34
C MET A 31 -1.67 8.48 21.58
N ALA A 32 -1.44 9.79 21.53
CA ALA A 32 -1.48 10.66 22.70
C ALA A 32 -2.81 11.38 22.90
N ALA A 33 -3.61 11.61 21.84
CA ALA A 33 -4.84 12.40 21.89
C ALA A 33 -6.09 11.55 21.71
N PRO A 34 -6.90 11.29 22.75
CA PRO A 34 -8.11 10.47 22.66
C PRO A 34 -9.11 10.94 21.61
N ILE A 35 -9.20 12.26 21.38
CA ILE A 35 -10.10 12.86 20.38
C ILE A 35 -9.65 12.45 18.98
N ALA A 36 -8.35 12.55 18.65
CA ALA A 36 -7.81 12.14 17.37
C ALA A 36 -7.97 10.63 17.15
N THR A 37 -7.66 9.83 18.16
CA THR A 37 -7.87 8.38 18.14
C THR A 37 -9.33 8.03 17.88
N SER A 38 -10.26 8.71 18.54
CA SER A 38 -11.70 8.51 18.39
C SER A 38 -12.15 8.86 16.95
N ALA A 39 -11.70 10.00 16.40
CA ALA A 39 -12.02 10.40 15.04
C ALA A 39 -11.57 9.36 14.00
N ILE A 40 -10.33 8.89 14.08
CA ILE A 40 -9.79 7.86 13.17
C ILE A 40 -10.56 6.54 13.32
N LYS A 41 -10.82 6.09 14.56
CA LYS A 41 -11.59 4.85 14.81
C LYS A 41 -13.04 4.95 14.34
N THR A 42 -13.66 6.12 14.45
CA THR A 42 -15.01 6.37 13.94
C THR A 42 -15.03 6.29 12.41
N ASN A 43 -14.06 6.92 11.73
CA ASN A 43 -13.91 6.79 10.28
C ASN A 43 -13.74 5.31 9.88
N ARG A 44 -12.87 4.57 10.54
CA ARG A 44 -12.70 3.12 10.29
C ARG A 44 -14.03 2.36 10.42
N THR A 45 -14.79 2.64 11.47
CA THR A 45 -16.06 1.97 11.74
C THR A 45 -17.13 2.33 10.69
N ASN A 46 -17.18 3.58 10.26
CA ASN A 46 -18.17 4.04 9.29
C ASN A 46 -17.83 3.63 7.84
N VAL A 47 -16.55 3.61 7.48
CA VAL A 47 -16.11 3.30 6.10
C VAL A 47 -15.97 1.80 5.87
N VAL A 48 -15.28 1.09 6.75
CA VAL A 48 -14.99 -0.35 6.60
C VAL A 48 -15.96 -1.19 7.43
N GLY A 49 -16.30 -0.73 8.63
CA GLY A 49 -17.20 -1.45 9.54
C GLY A 49 -16.69 -2.86 9.85
N VAL A 50 -17.51 -3.86 9.58
CA VAL A 50 -17.18 -5.29 9.74
C VAL A 50 -16.36 -5.87 8.58
N GLY A 51 -16.00 -5.04 7.60
CA GLY A 51 -15.28 -5.41 6.40
C GLY A 51 -16.14 -5.42 5.14
N LEU A 52 -15.54 -4.99 4.04
CA LEU A 52 -16.16 -4.99 2.71
C LEU A 52 -16.19 -6.42 2.17
N ARG A 53 -17.36 -6.83 1.67
CA ARG A 53 -17.57 -8.19 1.14
C ARG A 53 -17.53 -8.17 -0.38
N LEU A 54 -17.01 -9.23 -0.96
CA LEU A 54 -17.08 -9.43 -2.41
C LEU A 54 -18.53 -9.66 -2.82
N LYS A 55 -18.98 -8.90 -3.83
CA LYS A 55 -20.19 -9.14 -4.59
C LYS A 55 -19.81 -9.33 -6.05
N SER A 56 -19.82 -10.57 -6.51
CA SER A 56 -19.42 -10.90 -7.86
C SER A 56 -20.48 -10.46 -8.87
N ARG A 57 -20.06 -9.78 -9.93
CA ARG A 57 -20.88 -9.42 -11.07
C ARG A 57 -20.08 -9.63 -12.35
N ILE A 58 -20.37 -10.69 -13.08
CA ILE A 58 -19.74 -10.97 -14.36
C ILE A 58 -20.65 -10.56 -15.51
N ASP A 59 -20.07 -10.12 -16.60
CA ASP A 59 -20.79 -9.90 -17.85
C ASP A 59 -20.96 -11.24 -18.56
N ARG A 60 -22.14 -11.83 -18.42
CA ARG A 60 -22.49 -13.13 -18.97
C ARG A 60 -22.52 -13.14 -20.50
N GLU A 61 -22.83 -12.00 -21.12
CA GLU A 61 -22.93 -11.91 -22.58
C GLU A 61 -21.54 -11.94 -23.22
N VAL A 62 -20.60 -11.19 -22.66
CA VAL A 62 -19.19 -11.21 -23.08
C VAL A 62 -18.57 -12.59 -22.90
N LEU A 63 -18.92 -13.29 -21.82
CA LEU A 63 -18.39 -14.61 -21.50
C LEU A 63 -19.16 -15.77 -22.16
N GLY A 64 -20.25 -15.49 -22.86
CA GLY A 64 -21.08 -16.51 -23.51
C GLY A 64 -21.75 -17.48 -22.53
N LEU A 65 -22.05 -17.04 -21.30
CA LEU A 65 -22.63 -17.88 -20.24
C LEU A 65 -24.16 -17.77 -20.19
N SER A 66 -24.82 -18.89 -19.90
CA SER A 66 -26.22 -18.86 -19.54
C SER A 66 -26.44 -18.16 -18.18
N PRO A 67 -27.66 -17.65 -17.88
CA PRO A 67 -27.98 -17.05 -16.58
C PRO A 67 -27.63 -17.97 -15.41
N ASP A 68 -27.95 -19.25 -15.49
CA ASP A 68 -27.69 -20.25 -14.43
C ASP A 68 -26.21 -20.53 -14.24
N GLN A 69 -25.44 -20.55 -15.34
CA GLN A 69 -23.98 -20.71 -15.28
C GLN A 69 -23.31 -19.49 -14.60
N ALA A 70 -23.73 -18.29 -14.98
CA ALA A 70 -23.23 -17.06 -14.40
C ALA A 70 -23.55 -16.97 -12.90
N GLU A 71 -24.79 -17.28 -12.50
CA GLU A 71 -25.21 -17.28 -11.10
C GLU A 71 -24.42 -18.31 -10.27
N ARG A 72 -24.24 -19.52 -10.78
CA ARG A 72 -23.45 -20.57 -10.11
C ARG A 72 -22.02 -20.12 -9.91
N TRP A 73 -21.37 -19.62 -10.95
CA TRP A 73 -19.99 -19.15 -10.88
C TRP A 73 -19.84 -18.00 -9.87
N GLN A 74 -20.76 -17.03 -9.87
CA GLN A 74 -20.74 -15.92 -8.93
C GLN A 74 -20.86 -16.39 -7.48
N LYS A 75 -21.80 -17.31 -7.19
CA LYS A 75 -21.99 -17.89 -5.85
C LYS A 75 -20.78 -18.68 -5.39
N GLU A 76 -20.18 -19.47 -6.27
CA GLU A 76 -18.96 -20.23 -5.95
C GLU A 76 -17.79 -19.30 -5.67
N THR A 77 -17.60 -18.28 -6.48
CA THR A 77 -16.54 -17.27 -6.28
C THR A 77 -16.71 -16.50 -4.96
N GLU A 78 -17.91 -16.06 -4.64
CA GLU A 78 -18.20 -15.37 -3.38
C GLU A 78 -17.95 -16.28 -2.16
N ARG A 79 -18.31 -17.56 -2.28
CA ARG A 79 -18.07 -18.55 -1.23
C ARG A 79 -16.58 -18.81 -1.01
N GLU A 80 -15.83 -19.09 -2.08
CA GLU A 80 -14.38 -19.33 -2.00
C GLU A 80 -13.63 -18.10 -1.45
N PHE A 81 -14.00 -16.90 -1.92
CA PHE A 81 -13.45 -15.65 -1.38
C PHE A 81 -13.74 -15.51 0.12
N SER A 82 -14.96 -15.83 0.57
CA SER A 82 -15.34 -15.76 1.98
C SER A 82 -14.54 -16.73 2.86
N LEU A 83 -14.27 -17.94 2.37
CA LEU A 83 -13.45 -18.94 3.05
C LEU A 83 -12.00 -18.45 3.19
N TRP A 84 -11.42 -17.93 2.11
CA TRP A 84 -10.08 -17.32 2.13
C TRP A 84 -10.03 -16.11 3.06
N ALA A 85 -10.97 -15.16 2.90
CA ALA A 85 -10.99 -13.89 3.62
C ALA A 85 -11.20 -14.06 5.15
N SER A 86 -11.97 -15.05 5.57
CA SER A 86 -12.24 -15.31 6.98
C SER A 86 -11.08 -15.99 7.71
N ASN A 87 -10.21 -16.67 6.99
CA ASN A 87 -9.09 -17.41 7.57
C ASN A 87 -7.81 -16.57 7.57
N LYS A 88 -7.42 -16.06 8.73
CA LYS A 88 -6.22 -15.24 8.88
C LYS A 88 -4.92 -15.88 8.38
N ARG A 89 -4.82 -17.22 8.44
CA ARG A 89 -3.64 -17.94 7.92
C ARG A 89 -3.66 -18.12 6.41
N ALA A 90 -4.83 -17.95 5.78
CA ALA A 90 -4.99 -18.06 4.34
C ALA A 90 -4.83 -16.72 3.62
N CYS A 91 -5.27 -15.61 4.23
CA CYS A 91 -5.29 -14.30 3.57
C CYS A 91 -4.16 -13.35 4.01
N ASP A 92 -3.67 -13.47 5.25
CA ASP A 92 -2.63 -12.60 5.81
C ASP A 92 -1.27 -13.33 5.83
N ALA A 93 -0.24 -12.69 5.26
CA ALA A 93 1.11 -13.22 5.28
C ALA A 93 1.69 -13.31 6.71
N THR A 94 1.24 -12.45 7.62
CA THR A 94 1.62 -12.49 9.05
C THR A 94 0.76 -13.45 9.86
N GLY A 95 -0.39 -13.85 9.35
CA GLY A 95 -1.35 -14.70 10.04
C GLY A 95 -2.05 -14.07 11.26
N MET A 96 -1.96 -12.75 11.41
CA MET A 96 -2.52 -12.03 12.55
C MET A 96 -3.97 -11.64 12.35
N ASN A 97 -4.32 -11.19 11.13
CA ASN A 97 -5.63 -10.64 10.80
C ASN A 97 -6.33 -11.47 9.73
N ASN A 98 -7.65 -11.53 9.76
CA ASN A 98 -8.40 -11.94 8.59
C ASN A 98 -8.48 -10.78 7.58
N PHE A 99 -8.98 -11.02 6.37
CA PHE A 99 -8.99 -10.00 5.32
C PHE A 99 -9.81 -8.76 5.68
N TYR A 100 -10.86 -8.92 6.47
CA TYR A 100 -11.67 -7.81 6.96
C TYR A 100 -10.92 -6.93 7.96
N GLY A 101 -10.12 -7.56 8.83
CA GLY A 101 -9.19 -6.86 9.72
C GLY A 101 -8.06 -6.15 8.95
N LEU A 102 -7.55 -6.77 7.86
CA LEU A 102 -6.57 -6.12 6.98
C LEU A 102 -7.16 -4.86 6.32
N GLN A 103 -8.42 -4.88 5.88
CA GLN A 103 -9.08 -3.70 5.32
C GLN A 103 -9.18 -2.56 6.35
N GLN A 104 -9.53 -2.89 7.59
CA GLN A 104 -9.57 -1.91 8.69
C GLN A 104 -8.19 -1.32 8.98
N LEU A 105 -7.16 -2.17 9.00
CA LEU A 105 -5.76 -1.77 9.19
C LEU A 105 -5.27 -0.90 8.03
N ALA A 106 -5.61 -1.26 6.80
CA ALA A 106 -5.26 -0.50 5.61
C ALA A 106 -5.83 0.92 5.65
N LEU A 107 -7.10 1.08 6.03
CA LEU A 107 -7.71 2.41 6.19
C LEU A 107 -7.02 3.25 7.27
N ILE A 108 -6.70 2.65 8.44
CA ILE A 108 -5.98 3.38 9.49
C ILE A 108 -4.59 3.77 9.00
N SER A 109 -3.86 2.86 8.35
CA SER A 109 -2.55 3.13 7.78
C SER A 109 -2.59 4.28 6.78
N TRP A 110 -3.58 4.26 5.88
CA TRP A 110 -3.79 5.33 4.91
C TRP A 110 -4.04 6.68 5.59
N LEU A 111 -4.95 6.76 6.55
CA LEU A 111 -5.25 8.01 7.27
C LEU A 111 -4.05 8.56 8.04
N LEU A 112 -3.25 7.68 8.68
CA LEU A 112 -2.11 8.10 9.50
C LEU A 112 -0.83 8.34 8.71
N SER A 113 -0.66 7.67 7.57
CA SER A 113 0.59 7.70 6.82
C SER A 113 0.44 8.30 5.42
N GLY A 114 -0.80 8.59 4.99
CA GLY A 114 -1.12 9.13 3.67
C GLY A 114 -1.27 8.05 2.60
N ASP A 115 -0.62 6.91 2.77
CA ASP A 115 -0.75 5.74 1.90
C ASP A 115 -0.68 4.43 2.71
N CYS A 116 -1.12 3.33 2.08
CA CYS A 116 -1.00 1.99 2.62
C CYS A 116 -0.49 1.05 1.54
N ILE A 117 0.47 0.22 1.89
CA ILE A 117 1.12 -0.70 0.96
C ILE A 117 0.77 -2.14 1.33
N GLY A 118 0.18 -2.85 0.39
CA GLY A 118 -0.05 -4.28 0.47
C GLY A 118 0.79 -5.05 -0.54
N LEU A 119 1.61 -5.97 -0.08
CA LEU A 119 2.37 -6.86 -0.96
C LEU A 119 1.56 -8.13 -1.20
N ILE A 120 1.42 -8.50 -2.46
CA ILE A 120 0.85 -9.78 -2.86
C ILE A 120 1.95 -10.84 -2.79
N LYS A 121 1.78 -11.81 -1.91
CA LYS A 121 2.72 -12.91 -1.72
C LYS A 121 2.08 -14.24 -2.08
N GLN A 122 2.87 -15.12 -2.65
CA GLN A 122 2.45 -16.49 -2.94
C GLN A 122 3.21 -17.47 -2.04
N TYR A 123 2.48 -18.42 -1.51
CA TYR A 123 2.98 -19.47 -0.63
C TYR A 123 2.61 -20.83 -1.18
N GLU A 124 3.34 -21.85 -0.79
CA GLU A 124 2.98 -23.23 -1.09
C GLU A 124 1.65 -23.59 -0.42
N THR A 125 0.81 -24.29 -1.16
CA THR A 125 -0.47 -24.76 -0.67
C THR A 125 -0.32 -26.08 0.08
N THR A 126 -1.17 -26.28 1.07
CA THR A 126 -1.26 -27.54 1.80
C THR A 126 -2.72 -27.99 1.85
N ARG A 127 -2.97 -29.24 2.25
CA ARG A 127 -4.34 -29.75 2.40
C ARG A 127 -5.23 -28.87 3.32
N LEU A 128 -4.65 -28.26 4.36
CA LEU A 128 -5.37 -27.42 5.30
C LEU A 128 -5.39 -25.94 4.91
N LEU A 129 -4.50 -25.53 4.01
CA LEU A 129 -4.37 -24.17 3.49
C LEU A 129 -4.28 -24.22 1.95
N PRO A 130 -5.42 -24.38 1.26
CA PRO A 130 -5.44 -24.58 -0.19
C PRO A 130 -5.20 -23.30 -1.00
N TYR A 131 -5.17 -22.15 -0.34
CA TYR A 131 -4.95 -20.86 -1.01
C TYR A 131 -3.49 -20.44 -0.91
N SER A 132 -2.87 -20.11 -2.04
CA SER A 132 -1.48 -19.64 -2.10
C SER A 132 -1.34 -18.15 -1.85
N LEU A 133 -2.34 -17.36 -2.26
CA LEU A 133 -2.29 -15.91 -2.22
C LEU A 133 -2.48 -15.38 -0.80
N ARG A 134 -1.55 -14.52 -0.34
CA ARG A 134 -1.66 -13.78 0.92
C ARG A 134 -1.28 -12.33 0.72
N VAL A 135 -1.92 -11.45 1.49
CA VAL A 135 -1.61 -10.02 1.52
C VAL A 135 -0.70 -9.74 2.73
N HIS A 136 0.36 -8.97 2.50
CA HIS A 136 1.23 -8.47 3.56
C HIS A 136 1.17 -6.96 3.59
N LEU A 137 0.43 -6.39 4.53
CA LEU A 137 0.48 -4.94 4.76
C LEU A 137 1.79 -4.57 5.42
N ILE A 138 2.43 -3.54 4.90
CA ILE A 138 3.68 -3.00 5.44
C ILE A 138 3.53 -1.50 5.74
N GLU A 139 4.35 -1.02 6.67
CA GLU A 139 4.43 0.40 6.99
C GLU A 139 4.89 1.21 5.78
N SER A 140 4.22 2.32 5.52
CA SER A 140 4.53 3.24 4.40
C SER A 140 5.97 3.75 4.42
N ASP A 141 6.56 3.91 5.61
CA ASP A 141 7.96 4.34 5.78
C ASP A 141 8.97 3.28 5.34
N ARG A 142 8.55 2.04 5.12
CA ARG A 142 9.41 1.01 4.54
C ARG A 142 9.55 1.14 3.03
N ILE A 143 8.71 1.93 2.39
CA ILE A 143 8.89 2.35 1.00
C ILE A 143 9.75 3.61 1.03
N ALA A 144 10.98 3.51 0.56
CA ALA A 144 11.93 4.61 0.56
C ALA A 144 12.97 4.42 -0.54
N THR A 145 13.62 5.52 -0.94
CA THR A 145 14.67 5.48 -1.95
C THR A 145 15.97 4.91 -1.36
N PRO A 146 16.55 3.85 -1.94
CA PRO A 146 17.81 3.29 -1.47
C PRO A 146 18.95 4.28 -1.54
N ASN A 147 19.85 4.26 -0.56
CA ASN A 147 20.99 5.18 -0.46
C ASN A 147 21.95 5.08 -1.66
N ASN A 148 22.09 3.90 -2.27
CA ASN A 148 22.95 3.69 -3.44
C ASN A 148 22.41 4.32 -4.73
N TYR A 149 21.19 4.80 -4.74
CA TYR A 149 20.58 5.49 -5.88
C TYR A 149 20.55 7.02 -5.75
N GLY A 150 21.43 7.58 -4.94
CA GLY A 150 21.61 9.03 -4.81
C GLY A 150 20.76 9.68 -3.72
N ALA A 151 19.92 8.94 -3.02
CA ALA A 151 19.34 9.43 -1.79
C ALA A 151 20.48 9.61 -0.79
N GLY A 152 20.81 10.85 -0.44
CA GLY A 152 21.83 11.16 0.54
C GLY A 152 21.54 10.53 1.90
N THR A 153 22.53 10.53 2.78
CA THR A 153 22.40 10.03 4.16
C THR A 153 21.41 10.84 5.02
N THR A 154 20.89 11.92 4.50
CA THR A 154 19.91 12.77 5.17
C THR A 154 18.50 12.34 4.80
N LEU A 155 17.64 12.29 5.81
CA LEU A 155 16.20 12.02 5.78
C LEU A 155 15.38 12.80 4.73
N TYR A 156 15.98 13.79 4.12
CA TYR A 156 15.34 14.78 3.26
C TYR A 156 15.55 14.52 1.76
N TYR A 157 16.38 13.56 1.37
CA TYR A 157 16.58 13.25 -0.05
C TYR A 157 15.78 12.01 -0.43
N THR A 158 14.58 12.25 -0.87
CA THR A 158 13.62 11.20 -1.27
C THR A 158 13.74 10.82 -2.74
N THR A 159 14.35 11.69 -3.57
CA THR A 159 14.53 11.44 -5.00
C THR A 159 15.85 10.76 -5.29
N GLY A 160 15.82 9.72 -6.10
CA GLY A 160 16.99 8.99 -6.57
C GLY A 160 16.86 8.59 -8.04
N LYS A 161 17.91 7.99 -8.59
CA LYS A 161 17.92 7.43 -9.94
C LYS A 161 18.43 6.01 -9.91
N ASN A 162 17.66 5.08 -10.42
CA ASN A 162 18.10 3.69 -10.57
C ASN A 162 19.19 3.62 -11.66
N SER A 163 20.40 3.24 -11.28
CA SER A 163 21.56 3.17 -12.19
C SER A 163 21.43 2.08 -13.25
N GLU A 164 20.65 1.04 -13.00
CA GLU A 164 20.46 -0.09 -13.92
C GLU A 164 19.42 0.20 -14.99
N THR A 165 18.30 0.83 -14.60
CA THR A 165 17.17 1.09 -15.47
C THR A 165 17.14 2.51 -16.02
N GLY A 166 17.85 3.45 -15.39
CA GLY A 166 17.80 4.88 -15.68
C GLY A 166 16.52 5.59 -15.20
N ASN A 167 15.63 4.86 -14.53
CA ASN A 167 14.37 5.37 -14.02
C ASN A 167 14.56 6.29 -12.80
N THR A 168 13.62 7.22 -12.62
CA THR A 168 13.60 8.08 -11.42
C THR A 168 12.85 7.37 -10.29
N ILE A 169 13.32 7.57 -9.06
CA ILE A 169 12.70 7.03 -7.85
C ILE A 169 12.26 8.20 -6.98
N TYR A 170 10.97 8.26 -6.65
CA TYR A 170 10.36 9.26 -5.77
C TYR A 170 9.91 8.59 -4.49
N ASP A 171 10.60 8.84 -3.38
CA ASP A 171 10.36 8.25 -2.06
C ASP A 171 10.03 6.73 -2.13
N GLY A 172 10.89 6.00 -2.85
CA GLY A 172 10.81 4.56 -3.04
C GLY A 172 9.89 4.08 -4.17
N VAL A 173 9.17 4.96 -4.84
CA VAL A 173 8.36 4.63 -6.02
C VAL A 173 9.17 4.89 -7.28
N GLU A 174 9.50 3.85 -8.03
CA GLU A 174 10.24 3.92 -9.29
C GLU A 174 9.28 4.13 -10.45
N VAL A 175 9.55 5.16 -11.25
CA VAL A 175 8.74 5.53 -12.41
C VAL A 175 9.58 5.53 -13.69
N ASP A 176 8.97 5.14 -14.79
CA ASP A 176 9.58 5.23 -16.10
C ASP A 176 9.64 6.67 -16.63
N LYS A 177 10.20 6.85 -17.82
CA LYS A 177 10.28 8.16 -18.49
C LYS A 177 8.94 8.83 -18.80
N ASN A 178 7.84 8.07 -18.75
CA ASN A 178 6.48 8.56 -19.00
C ASN A 178 5.71 8.82 -17.70
N GLY A 179 6.33 8.64 -16.54
CA GLY A 179 5.69 8.78 -15.22
C GLY A 179 4.92 7.56 -14.75
N MET A 180 4.99 6.42 -15.47
CA MET A 180 4.31 5.19 -15.06
C MET A 180 5.08 4.51 -13.93
N VAL A 181 4.38 4.09 -12.88
CA VAL A 181 4.96 3.32 -11.77
C VAL A 181 5.33 1.93 -12.24
N VAL A 182 6.62 1.57 -12.14
CA VAL A 182 7.17 0.29 -12.60
C VAL A 182 7.64 -0.61 -11.46
N ALA A 183 8.10 -0.03 -10.34
CA ALA A 183 8.56 -0.80 -9.19
C ALA A 183 8.48 0.00 -7.89
N TYR A 184 8.61 -0.71 -6.78
CA TYR A 184 8.70 -0.17 -5.43
C TYR A 184 9.98 -0.67 -4.77
N HIS A 185 10.70 0.23 -4.09
CA HIS A 185 11.87 -0.08 -3.29
C HIS A 185 11.47 -0.22 -1.82
N ILE A 186 11.65 -1.40 -1.27
CA ILE A 186 11.14 -1.80 0.04
C ILE A 186 12.30 -2.13 0.95
N ARG A 187 12.34 -1.51 2.13
CA ARG A 187 13.28 -1.84 3.20
C ARG A 187 12.85 -3.07 3.96
N SER A 188 13.82 -3.87 4.42
CA SER A 188 13.59 -5.04 5.27
C SER A 188 13.03 -4.67 6.65
N ASN A 189 13.42 -3.52 7.18
CA ASN A 189 13.08 -3.03 8.53
C ASN A 189 12.46 -1.63 8.50
N TYR A 190 11.83 -1.25 9.61
CA TYR A 190 11.34 0.11 9.82
C TYR A 190 12.52 1.09 9.94
N PRO A 191 12.44 2.32 9.37
CA PRO A 191 13.44 3.36 9.60
C PRO A 191 13.56 3.66 11.11
N TYR A 192 14.79 3.77 11.62
CA TYR A 192 15.06 4.11 13.04
C TYR A 192 14.63 3.04 14.06
N GLU A 193 14.40 1.81 13.64
CA GLU A 193 14.21 0.69 14.55
C GLU A 193 15.50 0.46 15.35
N LEU A 194 15.41 0.61 16.67
CA LEU A 194 16.56 0.42 17.57
C LEU A 194 16.99 -1.05 17.56
N GLY A 195 18.28 -1.29 17.32
CA GLY A 195 18.82 -2.65 17.25
C GLY A 195 18.46 -3.42 16.00
N ALA A 196 17.89 -2.76 14.98
CA ALA A 196 17.61 -3.40 13.70
C ALA A 196 18.88 -3.93 13.03
N PRO A 197 18.78 -5.08 12.31
CA PRO A 197 19.87 -5.57 11.49
C PRO A 197 20.16 -4.60 10.34
N VAL A 198 21.25 -4.85 9.61
CA VAL A 198 21.57 -4.08 8.39
C VAL A 198 20.35 -4.08 7.46
N THR A 199 19.98 -2.90 6.98
CA THR A 199 18.85 -2.75 6.07
C THR A 199 19.15 -3.41 4.73
N GLU A 200 18.32 -4.37 4.37
CA GLU A 200 18.26 -4.95 3.04
C GLU A 200 17.19 -4.24 2.22
N TRP A 201 17.39 -4.19 0.92
CA TRP A 201 16.46 -3.57 -0.01
C TRP A 201 15.94 -4.58 -1.03
N ALA A 202 14.65 -4.58 -1.24
CA ALA A 202 13.99 -5.35 -2.28
C ALA A 202 13.36 -4.39 -3.30
N ARG A 203 13.73 -4.56 -4.58
CA ARG A 203 13.03 -3.93 -5.69
C ARG A 203 11.89 -4.84 -6.13
N VAL A 204 10.65 -4.45 -5.92
CA VAL A 204 9.46 -5.22 -6.26
C VAL A 204 8.76 -4.56 -7.44
N LEU A 205 8.60 -5.28 -8.56
CA LEU A 205 7.86 -4.78 -9.71
C LEU A 205 6.40 -4.49 -9.33
N ALA A 206 5.85 -3.39 -9.81
CA ALA A 206 4.46 -3.02 -9.54
C ALA A 206 3.49 -4.11 -10.03
N TYR A 207 3.78 -4.70 -11.20
CA TYR A 207 2.98 -5.73 -11.83
C TYR A 207 3.81 -6.94 -12.22
N GLN A 208 3.19 -8.11 -12.26
CA GLN A 208 3.79 -9.32 -12.80
C GLN A 208 3.95 -9.19 -14.31
N GLN A 209 5.12 -9.51 -14.83
CA GLN A 209 5.41 -9.40 -16.26
C GLN A 209 4.58 -10.37 -17.14
N SER A 210 4.28 -11.55 -16.59
CA SER A 210 3.56 -12.60 -17.34
C SER A 210 2.05 -12.43 -17.37
N THR A 211 1.46 -11.85 -16.32
CA THR A 211 0.00 -11.79 -16.14
C THR A 211 -0.55 -10.37 -16.12
N GLY A 212 0.29 -9.36 -15.88
CA GLY A 212 -0.14 -7.98 -15.65
C GLY A 212 -0.83 -7.77 -14.29
N LEU A 213 -0.95 -8.80 -13.45
CA LEU A 213 -1.55 -8.67 -12.12
C LEU A 213 -0.63 -7.87 -11.18
N PRO A 214 -1.19 -7.10 -10.23
CA PRO A 214 -0.40 -6.32 -9.29
C PRO A 214 0.39 -7.22 -8.32
N ASN A 215 1.66 -6.89 -8.11
CA ASN A 215 2.45 -7.41 -6.99
C ASN A 215 2.33 -6.52 -5.76
N VAL A 216 2.03 -5.25 -5.97
CA VAL A 216 1.90 -4.23 -4.92
C VAL A 216 0.55 -3.55 -5.05
N LEU A 217 -0.20 -3.55 -3.97
CA LEU A 217 -1.42 -2.77 -3.81
C LEU A 217 -1.03 -1.47 -3.12
N HIS A 218 -0.96 -0.39 -3.86
CA HIS A 218 -0.71 0.94 -3.31
C HIS A 218 -2.04 1.67 -3.17
N VAL A 219 -2.54 1.76 -1.94
CA VAL A 219 -3.76 2.48 -1.59
C VAL A 219 -3.36 3.91 -1.25
N ILE A 220 -3.69 4.83 -2.12
CA ILE A 220 -3.34 6.25 -2.04
C ILE A 220 -4.51 7.09 -2.55
N ASP A 221 -4.69 8.27 -1.99
CA ASP A 221 -5.50 9.34 -2.55
C ASP A 221 -4.57 10.44 -3.07
N THR A 222 -4.68 10.74 -4.35
CA THR A 222 -3.82 11.73 -5.01
C THR A 222 -4.55 13.04 -5.17
N GLU A 223 -4.02 14.11 -4.60
CA GLU A 223 -4.58 15.47 -4.68
C GLU A 223 -3.93 16.31 -5.80
N ARG A 224 -2.79 15.83 -6.33
CA ARG A 224 -2.02 16.54 -7.36
C ARG A 224 -1.56 15.57 -8.46
N PRO A 225 -1.47 16.01 -9.73
CA PRO A 225 -0.80 15.24 -10.77
C PRO A 225 0.64 14.89 -10.37
N ASP A 226 1.13 13.75 -10.82
CA ASP A 226 2.49 13.22 -10.54
C ASP A 226 2.81 13.06 -9.04
N GLN A 227 1.78 12.88 -8.22
CA GLN A 227 1.91 12.53 -6.81
C GLN A 227 2.03 11.01 -6.67
N TYR A 228 3.16 10.53 -6.16
CA TYR A 228 3.44 9.11 -5.98
C TYR A 228 3.38 8.65 -4.52
N ARG A 229 3.32 9.58 -3.56
CA ARG A 229 3.17 9.28 -2.13
C ARG A 229 2.00 10.06 -1.55
N GLY A 230 1.31 9.44 -0.59
CA GLY A 230 0.16 10.04 0.06
C GLY A 230 0.53 11.04 1.16
N VAL A 231 -0.45 11.88 1.54
CA VAL A 231 -0.35 12.84 2.64
C VAL A 231 -1.18 12.33 3.82
N SER A 232 -0.61 12.34 5.04
CA SER A 232 -1.35 11.98 6.26
C SER A 232 -2.41 13.03 6.59
N TYR A 233 -3.59 12.60 7.01
CA TYR A 233 -4.72 13.43 7.41
C TYR A 233 -4.62 13.87 8.87
#